data_20cb0cdc38728138ae9a5b95974cdcfd
#
_entry.id   20cb0cdc38728138ae9a5b95974cdcfd
#
_cell.length_a   1.000
_cell.length_b   1.000
_cell.length_c   1.000
_cell.angle_alpha   90.00
_cell.angle_beta   90.00
_cell.angle_gamma   90.00
#
_symmetry.space_group_name_H-M   'P 1'
#
loop_
_entity.id
_entity.type
_entity.pdbx_description
1 polymer ?
#
loop_
_entity_poly.entity_id
_entity_poly.type
_entity_poly.pdbx_seq_one_letter_code
_entity_poly.pdbx_strand_id
1 'polypeptide(L)'
;MTFECMKEIVFGALRVSFNNIRFWYIRIKNINLCNQILSHMDKSIHSHLYHQVVARLRSKREEKGVTQTQLAELLNVKQAFISKIEICERRLDIIELHSICQVLGVSFVDFMQEVDRDILSKAEGK
;
A
#
# COMPACT_ATOMS: atom_id res chain seq x y z
N MET A 1 5.42 -26.20 -21.29
CA MET A 1 4.72 -25.04 -21.88
C MET A 1 5.72 -23.92 -22.01
N THR A 2 6.12 -23.62 -23.22
CA THR A 2 7.11 -22.60 -23.51
C THR A 2 6.46 -21.21 -23.50
N PHE A 3 7.23 -20.20 -23.17
CA PHE A 3 6.85 -18.77 -23.08
C PHE A 3 6.16 -18.22 -24.33
N GLU A 4 6.36 -18.87 -25.48
CA GLU A 4 5.75 -18.56 -26.78
C GLU A 4 4.24 -18.88 -26.83
N CYS A 5 3.80 -19.95 -26.15
CA CYS A 5 2.39 -20.37 -26.13
C CYS A 5 1.48 -19.42 -25.31
N MET A 6 2.05 -18.73 -24.33
CA MET A 6 1.31 -17.72 -23.54
C MET A 6 1.09 -16.41 -24.31
N LYS A 7 1.94 -16.09 -25.29
CA LYS A 7 1.77 -14.90 -26.13
C LYS A 7 0.56 -15.02 -27.06
N GLU A 8 0.31 -16.20 -27.60
CA GLU A 8 -0.82 -16.39 -28.54
C GLU A 8 -2.19 -16.40 -27.84
N ILE A 9 -2.27 -16.92 -26.62
CA ILE A 9 -3.53 -16.96 -25.86
C ILE A 9 -3.94 -15.56 -25.38
N VAL A 10 -2.98 -14.70 -25.04
CA VAL A 10 -3.24 -13.33 -24.60
C VAL A 10 -3.55 -12.39 -25.77
N PHE A 11 -3.01 -12.68 -26.97
CA PHE A 11 -3.22 -11.85 -28.17
C PHE A 11 -4.53 -12.16 -28.90
N GLY A 12 -5.09 -13.36 -28.74
CA GLY A 12 -6.31 -13.80 -29.44
C GLY A 12 -7.64 -13.34 -28.83
N ALA A 13 -7.66 -12.93 -27.57
CA ALA A 13 -8.92 -12.69 -26.83
C ALA A 13 -9.26 -11.21 -26.61
N LEU A 14 -8.36 -10.26 -26.89
CA LEU A 14 -8.61 -8.84 -26.63
C LEU A 14 -8.23 -7.98 -27.84
N ARG A 15 -9.25 -7.59 -28.63
CA ARG A 15 -9.20 -6.42 -29.52
C ARG A 15 -9.00 -5.17 -28.66
N VAL A 16 -7.79 -4.94 -28.17
CA VAL A 16 -7.47 -3.74 -27.39
C VAL A 16 -6.87 -2.72 -28.34
N SER A 17 -7.53 -1.56 -28.43
CA SER A 17 -7.10 -0.40 -29.20
C SER A 17 -5.65 -0.02 -28.87
N PHE A 18 -4.87 0.32 -29.87
CA PHE A 18 -3.43 0.62 -29.85
C PHE A 18 -2.97 1.70 -28.86
N ASN A 19 -3.89 2.43 -28.24
CA ASN A 19 -3.58 3.47 -27.26
C ASN A 19 -3.20 2.94 -25.84
N ASN A 20 -3.32 1.63 -25.61
CA ASN A 20 -3.08 1.04 -24.28
C ASN A 20 -1.74 0.30 -24.13
N ILE A 21 -0.90 0.23 -25.19
CA ILE A 21 0.39 -0.50 -25.13
C ILE A 21 1.34 0.13 -24.10
N ARG A 22 1.29 1.46 -23.97
CA ARG A 22 2.12 2.20 -22.99
C ARG A 22 1.69 1.90 -21.54
N PHE A 23 0.40 1.71 -21.31
CA PHE A 23 -0.16 1.33 -20.01
C PHE A 23 0.17 -0.12 -19.62
N TRP A 24 0.15 -1.02 -20.61
CA TRP A 24 0.55 -2.43 -20.45
C TRP A 24 2.05 -2.60 -20.22
N TYR A 25 2.88 -1.83 -20.89
CA TYR A 25 4.34 -1.87 -20.71
C TYR A 25 4.77 -1.40 -19.32
N ILE A 26 4.11 -0.38 -18.79
CA ILE A 26 4.29 0.09 -17.40
C ILE A 26 3.84 -0.99 -16.40
N ARG A 27 2.74 -1.69 -16.70
CA ARG A 27 2.21 -2.76 -15.87
C ARG A 27 3.11 -4.00 -15.85
N ILE A 28 3.76 -4.35 -16.96
CA ILE A 28 4.70 -5.50 -17.05
C ILE A 28 6.02 -5.19 -16.32
N LYS A 29 6.53 -3.97 -16.38
CA LYS A 29 7.68 -3.56 -15.54
C LYS A 29 7.36 -3.66 -14.05
N ASN A 30 6.14 -3.30 -13.66
CA ASN A 30 5.69 -3.43 -12.28
C ASN A 30 5.46 -4.89 -11.83
N ILE A 31 5.19 -5.84 -12.72
CA ILE A 31 5.08 -7.27 -12.38
C ILE A 31 6.44 -7.84 -11.92
N ASN A 32 7.54 -7.46 -12.55
CA ASN A 32 8.87 -7.86 -12.09
C ASN A 32 9.24 -7.25 -10.73
N LEU A 33 8.84 -6.01 -10.49
CA LEU A 33 8.97 -5.36 -9.19
C LEU A 33 8.07 -6.03 -8.15
N CYS A 34 6.85 -6.42 -8.52
CA CYS A 34 5.91 -7.14 -7.66
C CYS A 34 6.45 -8.53 -7.28
N ASN A 35 7.10 -9.27 -8.18
CA ASN A 35 7.72 -10.56 -7.89
C ASN A 35 8.95 -10.43 -6.96
N GLN A 36 9.72 -9.35 -7.06
CA GLN A 36 10.80 -9.05 -6.12
C GLN A 36 10.26 -8.68 -4.73
N ILE A 37 9.13 -8.00 -4.66
CA ILE A 37 8.47 -7.66 -3.40
C ILE A 37 7.85 -8.92 -2.77
N LEU A 38 7.23 -9.79 -3.57
CA LEU A 38 6.61 -11.04 -3.10
C LEU A 38 7.63 -12.04 -2.54
N SER A 39 8.86 -12.08 -3.03
CA SER A 39 9.93 -12.93 -2.48
C SER A 39 10.41 -12.49 -1.09
N HIS A 40 10.03 -11.29 -0.65
CA HIS A 40 10.36 -10.73 0.68
C HIS A 40 9.17 -10.74 1.67
N MET A 41 8.03 -11.36 1.29
CA MET A 41 6.79 -11.28 2.07
C MET A 41 6.71 -12.18 3.31
N ASP A 42 7.76 -12.91 3.66
CA ASP A 42 7.73 -13.88 4.75
C ASP A 42 7.49 -13.32 6.17
N LYS A 43 7.55 -11.99 6.34
CA LYS A 43 7.17 -11.31 7.61
C LYS A 43 6.71 -9.87 7.32
N SER A 44 5.56 -9.71 6.70
CA SER A 44 5.08 -8.40 6.23
C SER A 44 5.00 -7.30 7.31
N ILE A 45 4.77 -7.65 8.56
CA ILE A 45 4.74 -6.68 9.68
C ILE A 45 6.12 -6.05 9.97
N HIS A 46 7.20 -6.76 9.64
CA HIS A 46 8.57 -6.27 9.77
C HIS A 46 9.16 -5.77 8.44
N SER A 47 8.34 -5.73 7.38
CA SER A 47 8.81 -5.21 6.10
C SER A 47 8.99 -3.69 6.18
N HIS A 48 10.02 -3.19 5.50
CA HIS A 48 10.27 -1.77 5.39
C HIS A 48 9.06 -0.99 4.83
N LEU A 49 8.28 -1.62 3.93
CA LEU A 49 7.07 -1.04 3.36
C LEU A 49 5.97 -0.85 4.43
N TYR A 50 5.76 -1.85 5.29
CA TYR A 50 4.78 -1.74 6.37
C TYR A 50 5.14 -0.61 7.34
N HIS A 51 6.42 -0.52 7.73
CA HIS A 51 6.89 0.59 8.57
C HIS A 51 6.65 1.97 7.94
N GLN A 52 6.78 2.10 6.61
CA GLN A 52 6.50 3.36 5.91
C GLN A 52 5.01 3.71 5.94
N VAL A 53 4.13 2.73 5.71
CA VAL A 53 2.67 2.93 5.80
C VAL A 53 2.28 3.42 7.18
N VAL A 54 2.77 2.75 8.23
CA VAL A 54 2.48 3.10 9.63
C VAL A 54 3.07 4.48 10.00
N ALA A 55 4.31 4.77 9.58
CA ALA A 55 4.93 6.07 9.82
C ALA A 55 4.14 7.21 9.16
N ARG A 56 3.66 7.01 7.92
CA ARG A 56 2.80 7.97 7.22
C ARG A 56 1.48 8.18 7.94
N LEU A 57 0.85 7.09 8.40
CA LEU A 57 -0.40 7.15 9.15
C LEU A 57 -0.22 7.96 10.45
N ARG A 58 0.86 7.70 11.17
CA ARG A 58 1.22 8.45 12.38
C ARG A 58 1.43 9.94 12.06
N SER A 59 2.18 10.28 10.99
CA SER A 59 2.36 11.67 10.56
C SER A 59 1.02 12.36 10.29
N LYS A 60 0.09 11.70 9.58
CA LYS A 60 -1.25 12.26 9.31
C LYS A 60 -2.03 12.51 10.60
N ARG A 61 -1.95 11.61 11.59
CA ARG A 61 -2.57 11.83 12.91
C ARG A 61 -1.96 13.05 13.61
N GLU A 62 -0.64 13.14 13.64
CA GLU A 62 0.10 14.24 14.29
C GLU A 62 -0.16 15.58 13.59
N GLU A 63 -0.20 15.63 12.24
CA GLU A 63 -0.58 16.80 11.44
C GLU A 63 -1.98 17.33 11.79
N LYS A 64 -2.90 16.42 12.13
CA LYS A 64 -4.27 16.78 12.61
C LYS A 64 -4.32 17.16 14.09
N GLY A 65 -3.21 17.10 14.81
CA GLY A 65 -3.15 17.39 16.23
C GLY A 65 -3.88 16.37 17.12
N VAL A 66 -4.16 15.17 16.59
CA VAL A 66 -4.90 14.13 17.30
C VAL A 66 -3.93 13.24 18.08
N THR A 67 -4.15 13.06 19.38
CA THR A 67 -3.37 12.13 20.22
C THR A 67 -3.79 10.67 19.96
N GLN A 68 -2.95 9.71 20.36
CA GLN A 68 -3.30 8.28 20.28
C GLN A 68 -4.56 7.96 21.10
N THR A 69 -4.73 8.62 22.26
CA THR A 69 -5.91 8.46 23.12
C THR A 69 -7.18 8.97 22.44
N GLN A 70 -7.13 10.18 21.89
CA GLN A 70 -8.26 10.76 21.16
C GLN A 70 -8.66 9.92 19.94
N LEU A 71 -7.67 9.44 19.17
CA LEU A 71 -7.93 8.55 18.02
C LEU A 71 -8.60 7.24 18.49
N ALA A 72 -8.12 6.66 19.58
CA ALA A 72 -8.69 5.44 20.13
C ALA A 72 -10.13 5.64 20.62
N GLU A 73 -10.44 6.76 21.27
CA GLU A 73 -11.79 7.14 21.68
C GLU A 73 -12.72 7.28 20.48
N LEU A 74 -12.30 7.99 19.43
CA LEU A 74 -13.08 8.18 18.21
C LEU A 74 -13.38 6.87 17.47
N LEU A 75 -12.47 5.90 17.56
CA LEU A 75 -12.63 4.57 16.97
C LEU A 75 -13.29 3.55 17.92
N ASN A 76 -13.61 3.96 19.16
CA ASN A 76 -14.12 3.09 20.20
C ASN A 76 -13.24 1.86 20.48
N VAL A 77 -11.91 2.07 20.52
CA VAL A 77 -10.92 1.06 20.83
C VAL A 77 -10.05 1.50 22.01
N LYS A 78 -9.22 0.58 22.54
CA LYS A 78 -8.26 0.93 23.60
C LYS A 78 -7.06 1.69 23.00
N GLN A 79 -6.52 2.68 23.73
CA GLN A 79 -5.31 3.41 23.33
C GLN A 79 -4.13 2.47 22.99
N ALA A 80 -3.96 1.38 23.76
CA ALA A 80 -2.95 0.37 23.50
C ALA A 80 -3.07 -0.28 22.10
N PHE A 81 -4.26 -0.31 21.50
CA PHE A 81 -4.48 -0.78 20.14
C PHE A 81 -3.77 0.13 19.13
N ILE A 82 -3.97 1.44 19.23
CA ILE A 82 -3.33 2.44 18.37
C ILE A 82 -1.81 2.44 18.58
N SER A 83 -1.36 2.43 19.83
CA SER A 83 0.05 2.39 20.17
C SER A 83 0.77 1.18 19.54
N LYS A 84 0.19 -0.03 19.64
CA LYS A 84 0.77 -1.25 19.05
C LYS A 84 0.83 -1.23 17.53
N ILE A 85 -0.11 -0.57 16.87
CA ILE A 85 -0.04 -0.35 15.42
C ILE A 85 1.13 0.57 15.10
N GLU A 86 1.25 1.72 15.78
CA GLU A 86 2.26 2.74 15.49
C GLU A 86 3.71 2.29 15.78
N ILE A 87 3.90 1.32 16.69
CA ILE A 87 5.20 0.69 16.94
C ILE A 87 5.43 -0.60 16.15
N CYS A 88 4.51 -0.93 15.23
CA CYS A 88 4.57 -2.14 14.39
C CYS A 88 4.59 -3.47 15.17
N GLU A 89 4.02 -3.52 16.37
CA GLU A 89 3.78 -4.75 17.13
C GLU A 89 2.49 -5.47 16.71
N ARG A 90 1.53 -4.71 16.16
CA ARG A 90 0.26 -5.22 15.66
C ARG A 90 0.13 -4.90 14.17
N ARG A 91 -0.31 -5.90 13.40
CA ARG A 91 -0.68 -5.67 12.00
C ARG A 91 -1.94 -4.82 11.91
N LEU A 92 -1.93 -3.82 11.04
CA LEU A 92 -3.05 -3.00 10.66
C LEU A 92 -3.81 -3.67 9.50
N ASP A 93 -5.08 -3.90 9.69
CA ASP A 93 -6.01 -4.37 8.65
C ASP A 93 -6.41 -3.19 7.74
N ILE A 94 -6.79 -3.49 6.49
CA ILE A 94 -7.21 -2.49 5.52
C ILE A 94 -8.50 -1.77 5.94
N ILE A 95 -9.40 -2.48 6.61
CA ILE A 95 -10.65 -1.90 7.12
C ILE A 95 -10.37 -0.99 8.31
N GLU A 96 -9.45 -1.39 9.19
CA GLU A 96 -8.96 -0.56 10.29
C GLU A 96 -8.29 0.72 9.74
N LEU A 97 -7.43 0.60 8.73
CA LEU A 97 -6.80 1.73 8.06
C LEU A 97 -7.82 2.69 7.45
N HIS A 98 -8.82 2.16 6.73
CA HIS A 98 -9.90 2.96 6.16
C HIS A 98 -10.66 3.73 7.25
N SER A 99 -11.00 3.07 8.36
CA SER A 99 -11.71 3.70 9.49
C SER A 99 -10.87 4.81 10.14
N ILE A 100 -9.57 4.58 10.30
CA ILE A 100 -8.64 5.61 10.83
C ILE A 100 -8.59 6.82 9.88
N CYS A 101 -8.47 6.60 8.57
CA CYS A 101 -8.46 7.67 7.57
C CYS A 101 -9.76 8.49 7.64
N GLN A 102 -10.91 7.84 7.75
CA GLN A 102 -12.21 8.52 7.88
C GLN A 102 -12.26 9.42 9.13
N VAL A 103 -11.85 8.89 10.28
CA VAL A 103 -11.85 9.64 11.56
C VAL A 103 -10.89 10.83 11.50
N LEU A 104 -9.74 10.69 10.84
CA LEU A 104 -8.78 11.78 10.64
C LEU A 104 -9.20 12.78 9.55
N GLY A 105 -10.30 12.53 8.82
CA GLY A 105 -10.73 13.36 7.71
C GLY A 105 -9.74 13.34 6.54
N VAL A 106 -9.07 12.23 6.33
CA VAL A 106 -8.13 11.99 5.23
C VAL A 106 -8.78 11.04 4.22
N SER A 107 -8.71 11.39 2.93
CA SER A 107 -9.15 10.46 1.88
C SER A 107 -8.26 9.21 1.89
N PHE A 108 -8.88 8.03 2.01
CA PHE A 108 -8.17 6.75 1.96
C PHE A 108 -7.42 6.56 0.63
N VAL A 109 -8.03 7.00 -0.48
CA VAL A 109 -7.42 6.90 -1.80
C VAL A 109 -6.18 7.78 -1.91
N ASP A 110 -6.27 9.04 -1.45
CA ASP A 110 -5.13 9.97 -1.47
C ASP A 110 -4.00 9.49 -0.57
N PHE A 111 -4.34 8.96 0.62
CA PHE A 111 -3.37 8.33 1.51
C PHE A 111 -2.63 7.18 0.84
N MET A 112 -3.35 6.28 0.15
CA MET A 112 -2.75 5.16 -0.55
C MET A 112 -1.90 5.61 -1.75
N GLN A 113 -2.29 6.66 -2.46
CA GLN A 113 -1.49 7.25 -3.53
C GLN A 113 -0.20 7.89 -3.01
N GLU A 114 -0.23 8.51 -1.85
CA GLU A 114 0.98 9.05 -1.21
C GLU A 114 1.94 7.91 -0.84
N VAL A 115 1.42 6.84 -0.24
CA VAL A 115 2.21 5.64 0.10
C VAL A 115 2.84 5.01 -1.15
N ASP A 116 2.07 4.86 -2.22
CA ASP A 116 2.55 4.29 -3.50
C ASP A 116 3.67 5.15 -4.11
N ARG A 117 3.54 6.47 -4.12
CA ARG A 117 4.59 7.39 -4.58
C ARG A 117 5.87 7.25 -3.78
N ASP A 118 5.79 7.14 -2.45
CA ASP A 118 6.96 6.97 -1.58
C ASP A 118 7.68 5.63 -1.84
N ILE A 119 6.90 4.58 -2.15
CA ILE A 119 7.44 3.27 -2.52
C ILE A 119 8.16 3.34 -3.86
N LEU A 120 7.54 3.95 -4.87
CA LEU A 120 8.10 4.05 -6.22
C LEU A 120 9.35 4.93 -6.26
N SER A 121 9.36 6.08 -5.58
CA SER A 121 10.51 7.00 -5.55
C SER A 121 11.76 6.35 -4.96
N LYS A 122 11.62 5.41 -4.01
CA LYS A 122 12.74 4.68 -3.43
C LYS A 122 13.20 3.49 -4.27
N ALA A 123 12.34 2.96 -5.13
CA ALA A 123 12.70 1.88 -6.05
C ALA A 123 13.54 2.39 -7.23
N GLU A 124 13.39 3.66 -7.63
CA GLU A 124 14.13 4.29 -8.73
C GLU A 124 15.51 4.84 -8.31
N GLY A 125 15.77 4.96 -7.01
CA GLY A 125 17.01 5.52 -6.44
C GLY A 125 18.12 4.50 -6.11
N LYS A 126 18.03 3.24 -6.62
CA LYS A 126 19.07 2.21 -6.44
C LYS A 126 19.73 1.82 -7.73
#